data_77c92a4ac81c8cb0324dc055057d2ec5
#
_entry.id   77c92a4ac81c8cb0324dc055057d2ec5
#
_cell.length_a   1.000
_cell.length_b   1.000
_cell.length_c   1.000
_cell.angle_alpha   90.00
_cell.angle_beta   90.00
_cell.angle_gamma   90.00
#
_symmetry.space_group_name_H-M   'P 1'
#
loop_
_entity.id
_entity.type
_entity.pdbx_description
1 polymer ?
#
loop_
_entity_poly.entity_id
_entity_poly.type
_entity_poly.pdbx_seq_one_letter_code
_entity_poly.pdbx_strand_id
1 'polypeptide(L)'
;VGADVARGGAANGPAAVYAIRKWDEWLRAYAPPGAAAMDFYQSLPALSSGNVAQQIFWYTAFTASMVAPKSTGNKTVDDNGNPLWRMGPSPKGPYWDEGMKLGYQDAGSWTLFKSTPVDRRKAAWLYAQFVVSKTVDLKKSDVGLTIIRDSTINHKHFTKRAPKLGGLVEFYRSKNRVLWSPTGINVPDYPKLAQIWWQQIGDVNSGAFTPQQAMDRLAEEMNLVMSRMEAADKANNTYGGCGPRLAKPKGADYWLKQPGSPKAKRNEKPKGKTVPFERAWK
;
A
#
# COMPACT_ATOMS: atom_id res chain seq x y z
N VAL A 1 -1.03 13.30 -20.10
CA VAL A 1 -0.98 11.85 -19.84
C VAL A 1 -2.35 11.44 -19.30
N GLY A 2 -2.92 10.35 -19.79
CA GLY A 2 -4.21 9.82 -19.35
C GLY A 2 -4.05 8.50 -18.60
N ALA A 3 -5.17 7.94 -18.13
CA ALA A 3 -5.17 6.71 -17.35
C ALA A 3 -4.96 5.46 -18.23
N ASP A 4 -5.49 5.45 -19.45
CA ASP A 4 -5.38 4.32 -20.38
C ASP A 4 -4.01 4.24 -21.06
N VAL A 5 -3.69 3.04 -21.56
CA VAL A 5 -2.42 2.78 -22.26
C VAL A 5 -2.25 3.65 -23.50
N ALA A 6 -3.30 3.95 -24.22
CA ALA A 6 -3.23 4.77 -25.43
C ALA A 6 -2.84 6.22 -25.11
N ARG A 7 -3.00 6.66 -23.86
CA ARG A 7 -2.67 8.00 -23.37
C ARG A 7 -1.44 8.02 -22.45
N GLY A 8 -0.69 6.93 -22.40
CA GLY A 8 0.53 6.83 -21.61
C GLY A 8 0.32 6.43 -20.14
N GLY A 9 -0.89 6.04 -19.77
CA GLY A 9 -1.18 5.41 -18.49
C GLY A 9 -0.94 3.90 -18.52
N ALA A 10 -1.33 3.23 -17.46
CA ALA A 10 -1.19 1.78 -17.34
C ALA A 10 -2.42 1.11 -16.69
N ALA A 11 -3.49 1.86 -16.46
CA ALA A 11 -4.64 1.37 -15.71
C ALA A 11 -5.33 0.17 -16.35
N ASN A 12 -5.38 0.12 -17.68
CA ASN A 12 -5.93 -1.01 -18.45
C ASN A 12 -4.86 -1.79 -19.23
N GLY A 13 -3.60 -1.61 -18.86
CA GLY A 13 -2.49 -2.32 -19.50
C GLY A 13 -2.37 -3.78 -19.03
N PRO A 14 -1.57 -4.60 -19.73
CA PRO A 14 -1.44 -6.03 -19.45
C PRO A 14 -1.04 -6.35 -18.00
N ALA A 15 -0.21 -5.52 -17.39
CA ALA A 15 0.24 -5.72 -16.02
C ALA A 15 -0.90 -5.49 -15.01
N ALA A 16 -1.70 -4.43 -15.19
CA ALA A 16 -2.84 -4.13 -14.32
C ALA A 16 -3.91 -5.20 -14.44
N VAL A 17 -4.29 -5.57 -15.66
CA VAL A 17 -5.26 -6.63 -15.91
C VAL A 17 -4.81 -7.97 -15.34
N TYR A 18 -3.52 -8.31 -15.51
CA TYR A 18 -2.95 -9.52 -14.92
C TYR A 18 -3.01 -9.49 -13.39
N ALA A 19 -2.65 -8.37 -12.77
CA ALA A 19 -2.65 -8.22 -11.32
C ALA A 19 -4.08 -8.39 -10.75
N ILE A 20 -5.08 -7.75 -11.35
CA ILE A 20 -6.47 -7.85 -10.92
C ILE A 20 -7.01 -9.27 -11.11
N ARG A 21 -6.70 -9.91 -12.23
CA ARG A 21 -7.09 -11.32 -12.45
C ARG A 21 -6.48 -12.23 -11.39
N LYS A 22 -5.18 -12.08 -11.10
CA LYS A 22 -4.50 -12.89 -10.08
C LYS A 22 -5.03 -12.63 -8.68
N TRP A 23 -5.32 -11.37 -8.36
CA TRP A 23 -5.92 -11.00 -7.10
C TRP A 23 -7.32 -11.64 -6.92
N ASP A 24 -8.17 -11.58 -7.94
CA ASP A 24 -9.50 -12.21 -7.91
C ASP A 24 -9.41 -13.75 -7.79
N GLU A 25 -8.52 -14.39 -8.57
CA GLU A 25 -8.23 -15.82 -8.45
C GLU A 25 -7.82 -16.21 -7.01
N TRP A 26 -6.91 -15.46 -6.41
CA TRP A 26 -6.41 -15.75 -5.06
C TRP A 26 -7.46 -15.46 -3.98
N LEU A 27 -8.21 -14.40 -4.15
CA LEU A 27 -9.29 -14.04 -3.24
C LEU A 27 -10.33 -15.17 -3.16
N ARG A 28 -10.70 -15.75 -4.30
CA ARG A 28 -11.67 -16.85 -4.37
C ARG A 28 -11.10 -18.19 -3.88
N ALA A 29 -9.84 -18.47 -4.19
CA ALA A 29 -9.25 -19.79 -3.93
C ALA A 29 -8.65 -19.94 -2.53
N TYR A 30 -8.11 -18.87 -1.95
CA TYR A 30 -7.25 -18.95 -0.78
C TYR A 30 -7.60 -17.99 0.34
N ALA A 31 -8.40 -16.96 0.11
CA ALA A 31 -8.76 -16.02 1.15
C ALA A 31 -9.84 -16.59 2.10
N PRO A 32 -9.90 -16.12 3.33
CA PRO A 32 -10.97 -16.52 4.26
C PRO A 32 -12.36 -16.18 3.70
N PRO A 33 -13.40 -16.94 4.08
CA PRO A 33 -14.76 -16.59 3.73
C PRO A 33 -15.10 -15.15 4.11
N GLY A 34 -15.73 -14.42 3.19
CA GLY A 34 -16.09 -13.02 3.39
C GLY A 34 -14.96 -12.00 3.16
N ALA A 35 -13.76 -12.43 2.80
CA ALA A 35 -12.62 -11.52 2.60
C ALA A 35 -12.89 -10.43 1.55
N ALA A 36 -13.69 -10.70 0.53
CA ALA A 36 -14.07 -9.73 -0.49
C ALA A 36 -14.87 -8.53 0.05
N ALA A 37 -15.53 -8.69 1.19
CA ALA A 37 -16.34 -7.65 1.84
C ALA A 37 -15.65 -7.03 3.08
N MET A 38 -14.44 -7.50 3.45
CA MET A 38 -13.73 -6.99 4.61
C MET A 38 -13.17 -5.59 4.35
N ASP A 39 -13.42 -4.70 5.28
CA ASP A 39 -12.74 -3.42 5.35
C ASP A 39 -11.35 -3.54 6.03
N PHE A 40 -10.66 -2.40 6.16
CA PHE A 40 -9.36 -2.31 6.81
C PHE A 40 -9.37 -2.89 8.24
N TYR A 41 -10.35 -2.53 9.06
CA TYR A 41 -10.41 -2.95 10.46
C TYR A 41 -10.80 -4.42 10.61
N GLN A 42 -11.66 -4.91 9.74
CA GLN A 42 -12.08 -6.32 9.73
C GLN A 42 -10.96 -7.26 9.28
N SER A 43 -10.03 -6.79 8.45
CA SER A 43 -8.89 -7.60 7.99
C SER A 43 -7.77 -7.72 9.03
N LEU A 44 -7.67 -6.82 10.00
CA LEU A 44 -6.61 -6.83 11.02
C LEU A 44 -6.62 -8.10 11.91
N PRO A 45 -7.77 -8.56 12.44
CA PRO A 45 -7.83 -9.78 13.28
C PRO A 45 -7.56 -11.07 12.51
N ALA A 46 -7.67 -11.07 11.20
CA ALA A 46 -7.52 -12.28 10.38
C ALA A 46 -6.18 -12.98 10.62
N LEU A 47 -5.08 -12.23 10.73
CA LEU A 47 -3.76 -12.80 11.01
C LEU A 47 -3.66 -13.37 12.42
N SER A 48 -4.11 -12.65 13.43
CA SER A 48 -4.03 -13.10 14.83
C SER A 48 -4.95 -14.31 15.13
N SER A 49 -5.94 -14.58 14.28
CA SER A 49 -6.77 -15.78 14.34
C SER A 49 -6.03 -17.08 14.05
N GLY A 50 -4.85 -17.00 13.39
CA GLY A 50 -4.07 -18.15 12.95
C GLY A 50 -4.63 -18.89 11.73
N ASN A 51 -5.67 -18.34 11.09
CA ASN A 51 -6.32 -18.95 9.92
C ASN A 51 -5.73 -18.45 8.58
N VAL A 52 -4.81 -17.50 8.62
CA VAL A 52 -4.18 -16.88 7.44
C VAL A 52 -2.69 -17.11 7.51
N ALA A 53 -2.14 -17.79 6.50
CA ALA A 53 -0.71 -18.07 6.42
C ALA A 53 0.11 -16.89 5.90
N GLN A 54 -0.48 -16.04 5.06
CA GLN A 54 0.19 -14.89 4.45
C GLN A 54 -0.79 -13.74 4.30
N GLN A 55 -0.30 -12.51 4.53
CA GLN A 55 -1.05 -11.29 4.25
C GLN A 55 -0.10 -10.22 3.71
N ILE A 56 -0.53 -9.52 2.67
CA ILE A 56 0.13 -8.31 2.19
C ILE A 56 -0.62 -7.13 2.81
N PHE A 57 0.07 -6.38 3.66
CA PHE A 57 -0.56 -5.30 4.41
C PHE A 57 0.47 -4.27 4.88
N TRP A 58 0.03 -3.15 5.46
CA TRP A 58 0.95 -2.23 6.14
C TRP A 58 1.58 -2.92 7.34
N TYR A 59 2.90 -3.02 7.34
CA TYR A 59 3.65 -3.70 8.40
C TYR A 59 3.35 -3.17 9.81
N THR A 60 2.90 -1.93 9.94
CA THR A 60 2.56 -1.31 11.23
C THR A 60 1.11 -1.52 11.65
N ALA A 61 0.21 -1.80 10.70
CA ALA A 61 -1.20 -1.92 11.00
C ALA A 61 -1.55 -3.21 11.74
N PHE A 62 -0.92 -4.33 11.36
CA PHE A 62 -1.21 -5.63 11.97
C PHE A 62 -0.25 -6.02 13.09
N THR A 63 0.90 -5.38 13.21
CA THR A 63 1.93 -5.79 14.18
C THR A 63 1.39 -5.75 15.61
N ALA A 64 0.60 -4.76 15.98
CA ALA A 64 0.02 -4.66 17.32
C ALA A 64 -0.82 -5.90 17.67
N SER A 65 -1.68 -6.36 16.77
CA SER A 65 -2.50 -7.56 16.98
C SER A 65 -1.66 -8.82 17.04
N MET A 66 -0.63 -8.91 16.20
CA MET A 66 0.20 -10.11 16.08
C MET A 66 1.19 -10.31 17.22
N VAL A 67 1.50 -9.26 17.99
CA VAL A 67 2.35 -9.35 19.21
C VAL A 67 1.55 -9.40 20.49
N ALA A 68 0.23 -9.37 20.42
CA ALA A 68 -0.62 -9.48 21.58
C ALA A 68 -0.37 -10.81 22.31
N PRO A 69 -0.51 -10.86 23.66
CA PRO A 69 -0.29 -12.07 24.42
C PRO A 69 -1.22 -13.22 24.00
N LYS A 70 -0.75 -14.46 24.09
CA LYS A 70 -1.57 -15.65 23.79
C LYS A 70 -2.85 -15.72 24.64
N SER A 71 -2.81 -15.20 25.86
CA SER A 71 -3.96 -15.11 26.76
C SER A 71 -5.13 -14.28 26.19
N THR A 72 -4.89 -13.45 25.18
CA THR A 72 -5.94 -12.70 24.47
C THR A 72 -6.58 -13.47 23.32
N GLY A 73 -6.28 -14.77 23.18
CA GLY A 73 -6.75 -15.58 22.06
C GLY A 73 -5.87 -15.50 20.80
N ASN A 74 -4.74 -14.80 20.88
CA ASN A 74 -3.80 -14.69 19.76
C ASN A 74 -3.13 -16.04 19.48
N LYS A 75 -3.33 -16.58 18.27
CA LYS A 75 -2.77 -17.87 17.83
C LYS A 75 -1.46 -17.73 17.07
N THR A 76 -0.97 -16.50 16.90
CA THR A 76 0.25 -16.22 16.14
C THR A 76 1.48 -16.03 17.01
N VAL A 77 1.37 -16.34 18.29
CA VAL A 77 2.48 -16.39 19.24
C VAL A 77 2.51 -17.73 19.98
N ASP A 78 3.69 -18.21 20.33
CA ASP A 78 3.87 -19.40 21.18
C ASP A 78 3.59 -19.09 22.66
N ASP A 79 3.72 -20.11 23.54
CA ASP A 79 3.49 -19.95 24.97
C ASP A 79 4.48 -19.01 25.67
N ASN A 80 5.64 -18.80 25.07
CA ASN A 80 6.66 -17.87 25.52
C ASN A 80 6.47 -16.45 24.93
N GLY A 81 5.42 -16.24 24.14
CA GLY A 81 5.13 -14.97 23.45
C GLY A 81 6.10 -14.70 22.28
N ASN A 82 6.72 -15.73 21.71
CA ASN A 82 7.50 -15.56 20.49
C ASN A 82 6.58 -15.62 19.27
N PRO A 83 6.80 -14.78 18.26
CA PRO A 83 5.97 -14.79 17.06
C PRO A 83 6.18 -16.05 16.24
N LEU A 84 5.09 -16.68 15.82
CA LEU A 84 5.04 -17.79 14.86
C LEU A 84 5.04 -17.31 13.41
N TRP A 85 5.15 -16.02 13.20
CA TRP A 85 5.16 -15.33 11.90
C TRP A 85 6.46 -14.55 11.69
N ARG A 86 6.68 -14.17 10.45
CA ARG A 86 7.80 -13.28 10.08
C ARG A 86 7.32 -12.25 9.07
N MET A 87 7.84 -11.05 9.23
CA MET A 87 7.71 -9.98 8.26
C MET A 87 8.73 -10.17 7.15
N GLY A 88 8.30 -10.05 5.91
CA GLY A 88 9.15 -10.15 4.72
C GLY A 88 8.94 -8.97 3.77
N PRO A 89 9.90 -8.66 2.90
CA PRO A 89 9.68 -7.71 1.83
C PRO A 89 8.65 -8.24 0.84
N SER A 90 7.99 -7.33 0.11
CA SER A 90 7.07 -7.72 -0.96
C SER A 90 7.78 -8.60 -1.99
N PRO A 91 7.11 -9.65 -2.49
CA PRO A 91 7.72 -10.58 -3.45
C PRO A 91 7.97 -9.91 -4.80
N LYS A 92 8.93 -10.46 -5.55
CA LYS A 92 9.14 -10.06 -6.94
C LYS A 92 7.97 -10.50 -7.80
N GLY A 93 7.47 -9.60 -8.60
CA GLY A 93 6.44 -9.90 -9.60
C GLY A 93 7.04 -10.21 -10.97
N PRO A 94 6.25 -10.82 -11.86
CA PRO A 94 6.70 -11.13 -13.21
C PRO A 94 6.97 -9.91 -14.09
N TYR A 95 6.45 -8.75 -13.73
CA TYR A 95 6.60 -7.51 -14.51
C TYR A 95 7.70 -6.58 -13.98
N TRP A 96 8.37 -6.93 -12.88
CA TRP A 96 9.35 -6.07 -12.24
C TRP A 96 10.60 -6.86 -11.85
N ASP A 97 11.72 -6.62 -12.55
CA ASP A 97 12.96 -7.37 -12.35
C ASP A 97 13.58 -7.12 -10.97
N GLU A 98 13.47 -5.91 -10.46
CA GLU A 98 14.00 -5.53 -9.14
C GLU A 98 13.13 -6.02 -7.98
N GLY A 99 11.97 -6.55 -8.29
CA GLY A 99 10.99 -6.97 -7.31
C GLY A 99 10.23 -5.80 -6.71
N MET A 100 9.18 -6.13 -5.99
CA MET A 100 8.37 -5.16 -5.27
C MET A 100 9.04 -4.75 -3.95
N LYS A 101 10.25 -4.24 -4.06
CA LYS A 101 10.88 -3.51 -2.94
C LYS A 101 10.16 -2.20 -2.67
N LEU A 102 9.43 -1.70 -3.67
CA LEU A 102 8.57 -0.55 -3.58
C LEU A 102 7.31 -0.94 -2.81
N GLY A 103 7.18 -0.46 -1.61
CA GLY A 103 5.97 -0.51 -0.82
C GLY A 103 5.20 0.79 -0.94
N TYR A 104 3.90 0.72 -0.70
CA TYR A 104 3.10 1.89 -0.45
C TYR A 104 3.54 2.53 0.87
N GLN A 105 3.85 3.81 0.86
CA GLN A 105 4.11 4.57 2.07
C GLN A 105 3.06 5.66 2.22
N ASP A 106 2.34 5.59 3.32
CA ASP A 106 1.46 6.66 3.76
C ASP A 106 2.23 7.60 4.69
N ALA A 107 2.24 8.88 4.34
CA ALA A 107 2.85 9.93 5.14
C ALA A 107 1.74 10.82 5.71
N GLY A 108 1.10 10.35 6.78
CA GLY A 108 0.09 11.12 7.49
C GLY A 108 0.71 12.39 8.07
N SER A 109 0.08 13.53 7.83
CA SER A 109 0.52 14.84 8.31
C SER A 109 -0.58 15.53 9.11
N TRP A 110 -0.17 16.23 10.16
CA TRP A 110 -1.06 17.13 10.89
C TRP A 110 -1.10 18.47 10.18
N THR A 111 -2.29 18.97 9.90
CA THR A 111 -2.50 20.30 9.33
C THR A 111 -3.31 21.16 10.26
N LEU A 112 -3.01 22.46 10.29
CA LEU A 112 -3.72 23.44 11.10
C LEU A 112 -4.44 24.40 10.15
N PHE A 113 -5.76 24.43 10.22
CA PHE A 113 -6.55 25.36 9.43
C PHE A 113 -6.36 26.80 9.88
N LYS A 114 -6.16 27.71 8.92
CA LYS A 114 -6.01 29.14 9.19
C LYS A 114 -7.24 29.75 9.88
N SER A 115 -8.41 29.22 9.60
CA SER A 115 -9.70 29.65 10.19
C SER A 115 -9.91 29.21 11.64
N THR A 116 -9.11 28.25 12.14
CA THR A 116 -9.21 27.81 13.54
C THR A 116 -8.67 28.91 14.47
N PRO A 117 -9.33 29.24 15.60
CA PRO A 117 -8.86 30.19 16.58
C PRO A 117 -7.42 29.91 17.04
N VAL A 118 -6.65 30.96 17.31
CA VAL A 118 -5.20 30.86 17.56
C VAL A 118 -4.88 29.99 18.78
N ASP A 119 -5.63 30.12 19.85
CA ASP A 119 -5.46 29.34 21.09
C ASP A 119 -5.68 27.83 20.83
N ARG A 120 -6.71 27.48 20.06
CA ARG A 120 -6.94 26.09 19.63
C ARG A 120 -5.85 25.57 18.71
N ARG A 121 -5.33 26.41 17.80
CA ARG A 121 -4.19 26.01 16.97
C ARG A 121 -2.93 25.76 17.81
N LYS A 122 -2.69 26.59 18.82
CA LYS A 122 -1.58 26.38 19.78
C LYS A 122 -1.75 25.05 20.54
N ALA A 123 -2.94 24.76 21.06
CA ALA A 123 -3.21 23.49 21.74
C ALA A 123 -3.02 22.28 20.82
N ALA A 124 -3.53 22.34 19.59
CA ALA A 124 -3.36 21.29 18.60
C ALA A 124 -1.86 21.07 18.23
N TRP A 125 -1.11 22.17 18.14
CA TRP A 125 0.33 22.10 17.89
C TRP A 125 1.10 21.43 19.04
N LEU A 126 0.80 21.78 20.28
CA LEU A 126 1.39 21.14 21.46
C LEU A 126 1.06 19.65 21.52
N TYR A 127 -0.19 19.27 21.19
CA TYR A 127 -0.58 17.87 21.10
C TYR A 127 0.19 17.13 20.03
N ALA A 128 0.32 17.71 18.83
CA ALA A 128 1.09 17.11 17.75
C ALA A 128 2.57 16.91 18.14
N GLN A 129 3.19 17.90 18.80
CA GLN A 129 4.55 17.78 19.30
C GLN A 129 4.67 16.67 20.37
N PHE A 130 3.71 16.55 21.27
CA PHE A 130 3.66 15.47 22.25
C PHE A 130 3.61 14.10 21.58
N VAL A 131 2.68 13.89 20.65
CA VAL A 131 2.47 12.59 19.96
C VAL A 131 3.70 12.14 19.18
N VAL A 132 4.47 13.08 18.62
CA VAL A 132 5.71 12.79 17.89
C VAL A 132 6.98 12.92 18.73
N SER A 133 6.86 13.13 20.03
CA SER A 133 8.02 13.23 20.91
C SER A 133 8.83 11.93 20.99
N LYS A 134 10.12 12.02 21.32
CA LYS A 134 11.01 10.83 21.42
C LYS A 134 10.48 9.80 22.43
N THR A 135 9.94 10.25 23.55
CA THR A 135 9.42 9.39 24.61
C THR A 135 8.17 8.65 24.16
N VAL A 136 7.22 9.37 23.54
CA VAL A 136 5.98 8.76 23.04
C VAL A 136 6.26 7.82 21.88
N ASP A 137 7.16 8.18 20.95
CA ASP A 137 7.54 7.34 19.83
C ASP A 137 8.20 6.03 20.32
N LEU A 138 9.03 6.09 21.36
CA LEU A 138 9.59 4.90 21.98
C LEU A 138 8.50 4.02 22.61
N LYS A 139 7.53 4.61 23.31
CA LYS A 139 6.38 3.88 23.89
C LYS A 139 5.50 3.24 22.82
N LYS A 140 5.30 3.88 21.66
CA LYS A 140 4.61 3.28 20.52
C LYS A 140 5.25 1.96 20.10
N SER A 141 6.58 1.87 20.15
CA SER A 141 7.28 0.63 19.82
C SER A 141 6.89 -0.53 20.73
N ASP A 142 6.44 -0.28 21.95
CA ASP A 142 6.07 -1.31 22.92
C ASP A 142 4.77 -2.04 22.56
N VAL A 143 3.90 -1.36 21.86
CA VAL A 143 2.60 -1.89 21.44
C VAL A 143 2.53 -2.18 19.94
N GLY A 144 3.68 -2.19 19.25
CA GLY A 144 3.75 -2.52 17.82
C GLY A 144 3.19 -1.43 16.89
N LEU A 145 2.98 -0.21 17.38
CA LEU A 145 2.53 0.91 16.57
C LEU A 145 3.68 1.51 15.74
N THR A 146 3.31 2.26 14.71
CA THR A 146 4.26 2.93 13.81
C THR A 146 5.19 3.86 14.59
N ILE A 147 6.48 3.64 14.46
CA ILE A 147 7.53 4.52 14.93
C ILE A 147 8.08 5.35 13.76
N ILE A 148 8.41 6.60 14.04
CA ILE A 148 8.79 7.56 12.99
C ILE A 148 10.16 8.22 13.23
N ARG A 149 10.86 7.83 14.31
CA ARG A 149 12.12 8.46 14.69
C ARG A 149 13.30 7.50 14.64
N ASP A 150 14.40 7.96 14.04
CA ASP A 150 15.67 7.23 14.05
C ASP A 150 16.16 6.94 15.47
N SER A 151 15.92 7.86 16.41
CA SER A 151 16.25 7.65 17.82
C SER A 151 15.53 6.44 18.43
N THR A 152 14.31 6.13 18.00
CA THR A 152 13.57 4.94 18.44
C THR A 152 14.05 3.70 17.70
N ILE A 153 14.20 3.80 16.37
CA ILE A 153 14.67 2.69 15.52
C ILE A 153 16.00 2.12 16.02
N ASN A 154 16.90 3.00 16.49
CA ASN A 154 18.22 2.63 16.98
C ASN A 154 18.30 2.46 18.49
N HIS A 155 17.20 2.64 19.22
CA HIS A 155 17.20 2.56 20.68
C HIS A 155 17.39 1.13 21.17
N LYS A 156 18.22 0.96 22.22
CA LYS A 156 18.52 -0.36 22.82
C LYS A 156 17.27 -1.10 23.31
N HIS A 157 16.28 -0.39 23.80
CA HIS A 157 15.00 -0.97 24.24
C HIS A 157 14.26 -1.62 23.06
N PHE A 158 14.14 -0.94 21.93
CA PHE A 158 13.53 -1.50 20.71
C PHE A 158 14.33 -2.69 20.19
N THR A 159 15.68 -2.62 20.23
CA THR A 159 16.55 -3.72 19.83
C THR A 159 16.33 -4.99 20.68
N LYS A 160 16.21 -4.83 21.99
CA LYS A 160 15.96 -5.96 22.91
C LYS A 160 14.66 -6.70 22.61
N ARG A 161 13.69 -6.03 22.00
CA ARG A 161 12.40 -6.62 21.63
C ARG A 161 12.38 -7.31 20.27
N ALA A 162 13.46 -7.19 19.49
CA ALA A 162 13.52 -7.78 18.14
C ALA A 162 13.03 -9.24 18.06
N PRO A 163 13.40 -10.15 18.97
CA PRO A 163 12.90 -11.54 18.94
C PRO A 163 11.39 -11.67 19.06
N LYS A 164 10.73 -10.69 19.68
CA LYS A 164 9.26 -10.66 19.90
C LYS A 164 8.49 -9.90 18.80
N LEU A 165 9.18 -9.34 17.83
CA LEU A 165 8.60 -8.45 16.82
C LEU A 165 8.69 -8.98 15.38
N GLY A 166 8.97 -10.29 15.20
CA GLY A 166 8.82 -10.99 13.92
C GLY A 166 9.55 -10.37 12.72
N GLY A 167 10.66 -9.66 12.93
CA GLY A 167 11.43 -9.00 11.87
C GLY A 167 11.15 -7.50 11.69
N LEU A 168 10.32 -6.91 12.55
CA LEU A 168 10.00 -5.47 12.46
C LEU A 168 11.23 -4.58 12.68
N VAL A 169 12.09 -4.92 13.61
CA VAL A 169 13.31 -4.15 13.91
C VAL A 169 14.27 -4.19 12.71
N GLU A 170 14.43 -5.36 12.13
CA GLU A 170 15.25 -5.59 10.94
C GLU A 170 14.69 -4.82 9.76
N PHE A 171 13.37 -4.84 9.57
CA PHE A 171 12.71 -4.05 8.53
C PHE A 171 13.00 -2.56 8.69
N TYR A 172 12.80 -1.98 9.87
CA TYR A 172 13.06 -0.55 10.10
C TYR A 172 14.52 -0.14 9.85
N ARG A 173 15.47 -1.06 10.03
CA ARG A 173 16.91 -0.83 9.81
C ARG A 173 17.37 -1.23 8.41
N SER A 174 16.54 -1.90 7.64
CA SER A 174 16.86 -2.32 6.28
C SER A 174 16.93 -1.11 5.34
N LYS A 175 17.90 -1.16 4.40
CA LYS A 175 17.93 -0.21 3.28
C LYS A 175 16.70 -0.35 2.37
N ASN A 176 16.07 -1.53 2.35
CA ASN A 176 14.88 -1.78 1.53
C ASN A 176 13.65 -0.97 2.00
N ARG A 177 13.58 -0.54 3.25
CA ARG A 177 12.47 0.29 3.76
C ARG A 177 12.35 1.66 3.08
N VAL A 178 13.42 2.15 2.48
CA VAL A 178 13.43 3.45 1.78
C VAL A 178 12.99 3.33 0.33
N LEU A 179 12.82 2.12 -0.16
CA LEU A 179 12.29 1.85 -1.49
C LEU A 179 10.75 1.85 -1.41
N TRP A 180 10.17 3.00 -1.61
CA TRP A 180 8.74 3.22 -1.51
C TRP A 180 8.19 3.93 -2.75
N SER A 181 6.91 3.70 -3.01
CA SER A 181 6.17 4.40 -4.05
C SER A 181 5.29 5.47 -3.40
N PRO A 182 5.31 6.71 -3.89
CA PRO A 182 4.38 7.73 -3.41
C PRO A 182 2.95 7.31 -3.75
N THR A 183 2.03 7.67 -2.86
CA THR A 183 0.60 7.47 -3.10
C THR A 183 0.06 8.57 -4.03
N GLY A 184 -1.14 8.38 -4.55
CA GLY A 184 -1.77 9.33 -5.47
C GLY A 184 -2.27 10.64 -4.85
N ILE A 185 -1.90 10.95 -3.61
CA ILE A 185 -2.36 12.18 -2.91
C ILE A 185 -1.89 13.48 -3.55
N ASN A 186 -0.89 13.42 -4.40
CA ASN A 186 -0.40 14.53 -5.20
C ASN A 186 -1.14 14.69 -6.54
N VAL A 187 -2.14 13.87 -6.79
CA VAL A 187 -3.04 14.01 -7.94
C VAL A 187 -4.31 14.71 -7.48
N PRO A 188 -4.69 15.85 -8.11
CA PRO A 188 -5.95 16.51 -7.78
C PRO A 188 -7.13 15.54 -7.92
N ASP A 189 -8.15 15.74 -7.06
CA ASP A 189 -9.35 14.91 -7.04
C ASP A 189 -9.12 13.40 -6.80
N TYR A 190 -8.02 13.07 -6.13
CA TYR A 190 -7.68 11.67 -5.77
C TYR A 190 -8.84 10.89 -5.12
N PRO A 191 -9.66 11.47 -4.20
CA PRO A 191 -10.79 10.73 -3.62
C PRO A 191 -11.77 10.22 -4.68
N LYS A 192 -12.03 11.00 -5.73
CA LYS A 192 -12.90 10.56 -6.84
C LYS A 192 -12.27 9.45 -7.66
N LEU A 193 -10.99 9.58 -7.97
CA LEU A 193 -10.24 8.54 -8.69
C LEU A 193 -10.19 7.23 -7.88
N ALA A 194 -10.00 7.31 -6.57
CA ALA A 194 -10.03 6.16 -5.68
C ALA A 194 -11.41 5.48 -5.64
N GLN A 195 -12.50 6.27 -5.62
CA GLN A 195 -13.86 5.74 -5.67
C GLN A 195 -14.12 4.93 -6.94
N ILE A 196 -13.70 5.45 -8.10
CA ILE A 196 -13.81 4.75 -9.39
C ILE A 196 -13.05 3.41 -9.33
N TRP A 197 -11.85 3.41 -8.76
CA TRP A 197 -11.06 2.19 -8.57
C TRP A 197 -11.82 1.15 -7.75
N TRP A 198 -12.34 1.50 -6.59
CA TRP A 198 -13.08 0.59 -5.71
C TRP A 198 -14.31 0.00 -6.39
N GLN A 199 -15.04 0.81 -7.13
CA GLN A 199 -16.23 0.38 -7.85
C GLN A 199 -15.89 -0.70 -8.88
N GLN A 200 -14.91 -0.48 -9.74
CA GLN A 200 -14.53 -1.44 -10.78
C GLN A 200 -13.95 -2.75 -10.20
N ILE A 201 -13.23 -2.68 -9.09
CA ILE A 201 -12.78 -3.88 -8.39
C ILE A 201 -13.96 -4.66 -7.79
N GLY A 202 -14.95 -3.97 -7.24
CA GLY A 202 -16.21 -4.58 -6.79
C GLY A 202 -16.94 -5.32 -7.90
N ASP A 203 -16.97 -4.76 -9.10
CA ASP A 203 -17.60 -5.38 -10.27
C ASP A 203 -16.86 -6.65 -10.73
N VAL A 204 -15.54 -6.72 -10.61
CA VAL A 204 -14.79 -7.95 -10.84
C VAL A 204 -15.10 -9.00 -9.77
N ASN A 205 -15.13 -8.60 -8.49
CA ASN A 205 -15.43 -9.51 -7.38
C ASN A 205 -16.82 -10.13 -7.49
N SER A 206 -17.81 -9.35 -7.90
CA SER A 206 -19.19 -9.84 -8.12
C SER A 206 -19.33 -10.70 -9.36
N GLY A 207 -18.35 -10.70 -10.25
CA GLY A 207 -18.41 -11.36 -11.55
C GLY A 207 -19.20 -10.59 -12.61
N ALA A 208 -19.56 -9.33 -12.34
CA ALA A 208 -20.28 -8.48 -13.28
C ALA A 208 -19.42 -8.14 -14.52
N PHE A 209 -18.12 -7.97 -14.33
CA PHE A 209 -17.17 -7.71 -15.40
C PHE A 209 -15.95 -8.62 -15.31
N THR A 210 -15.38 -8.93 -16.48
CA THR A 210 -14.04 -9.50 -16.55
C THR A 210 -13.00 -8.47 -16.12
N PRO A 211 -11.80 -8.88 -15.65
CA PRO A 211 -10.72 -7.95 -15.29
C PRO A 211 -10.38 -6.95 -16.39
N GLN A 212 -10.40 -7.36 -17.68
CA GLN A 212 -10.14 -6.45 -18.80
C GLN A 212 -11.25 -5.40 -18.92
N GLN A 213 -12.52 -5.82 -18.92
CA GLN A 213 -13.65 -4.90 -19.01
C GLN A 213 -13.66 -3.88 -17.87
N ALA A 214 -13.41 -4.34 -16.64
CA ALA A 214 -13.35 -3.46 -15.50
C ALA A 214 -12.21 -2.43 -15.60
N MET A 215 -11.03 -2.86 -16.05
CA MET A 215 -9.89 -1.96 -16.20
C MET A 215 -10.06 -0.99 -17.37
N ASP A 216 -10.70 -1.37 -18.44
CA ASP A 216 -11.04 -0.48 -19.56
C ASP A 216 -12.01 0.63 -19.09
N ARG A 217 -13.07 0.25 -18.37
CA ARG A 217 -14.00 1.21 -17.77
C ARG A 217 -13.34 2.11 -16.74
N LEU A 218 -12.51 1.54 -15.87
CA LEU A 218 -11.71 2.31 -14.93
C LEU A 218 -10.92 3.41 -15.64
N ALA A 219 -10.18 3.04 -16.68
CA ALA A 219 -9.34 3.96 -17.43
C ALA A 219 -10.17 5.05 -18.12
N GLU A 220 -11.32 4.71 -18.70
CA GLU A 220 -12.23 5.65 -19.31
C GLU A 220 -12.79 6.65 -18.30
N GLU A 221 -13.34 6.19 -17.19
CA GLU A 221 -13.90 7.04 -16.14
C GLU A 221 -12.84 7.95 -15.51
N MET A 222 -11.64 7.43 -15.25
CA MET A 222 -10.52 8.25 -14.77
C MET A 222 -10.13 9.33 -15.79
N ASN A 223 -10.10 8.99 -17.09
CA ASN A 223 -9.82 9.97 -18.14
C ASN A 223 -10.87 11.09 -18.19
N LEU A 224 -12.16 10.78 -17.94
CA LEU A 224 -13.21 11.80 -17.86
C LEU A 224 -12.97 12.75 -16.69
N VAL A 225 -12.63 12.23 -15.51
CA VAL A 225 -12.29 13.06 -14.33
C VAL A 225 -11.08 13.94 -14.65
N MET A 226 -10.00 13.36 -15.15
CA MET A 226 -8.78 14.10 -15.51
C MET A 226 -9.02 15.14 -16.59
N SER A 227 -9.94 14.90 -17.54
CA SER A 227 -10.33 15.88 -18.57
C SER A 227 -11.05 17.09 -17.98
N ARG A 228 -11.94 16.85 -17.01
CA ARG A 228 -12.63 17.93 -16.31
C ARG A 228 -11.67 18.78 -15.48
N MET A 229 -10.73 18.13 -14.79
CA MET A 229 -9.67 18.84 -14.05
C MET A 229 -8.80 19.68 -14.96
N GLU A 230 -8.40 19.15 -16.12
CA GLU A 230 -7.62 19.89 -17.11
C GLU A 230 -8.38 21.10 -17.67
N ALA A 231 -9.67 20.95 -17.96
CA ALA A 231 -10.52 22.04 -18.41
C ALA A 231 -10.67 23.14 -17.33
N ALA A 232 -10.89 22.74 -16.08
CA ALA A 232 -11.00 23.66 -14.94
C ALA A 232 -9.67 24.40 -14.68
N ASP A 233 -8.54 23.70 -14.81
CA ASP A 233 -7.21 24.28 -14.64
C ASP A 233 -6.91 25.32 -15.72
N LYS A 234 -7.21 25.03 -16.98
CA LYS A 234 -7.06 25.98 -18.09
C LYS A 234 -7.92 27.23 -17.92
N ALA A 235 -9.13 27.07 -17.36
CA ALA A 235 -10.04 28.18 -17.17
C ALA A 235 -9.66 29.08 -15.98
N ASN A 236 -9.18 28.46 -14.86
CA ASN A 236 -9.08 29.14 -13.57
C ASN A 236 -7.73 28.99 -12.88
N ASN A 237 -6.76 28.29 -13.47
CA ASN A 237 -5.47 27.95 -12.86
C ASN A 237 -5.62 27.32 -11.45
N THR A 238 -6.58 26.38 -11.32
CA THR A 238 -7.04 25.87 -10.02
C THR A 238 -6.14 24.77 -9.47
N TYR A 239 -5.55 23.92 -10.33
CA TYR A 239 -4.87 22.70 -9.94
C TYR A 239 -3.38 22.65 -10.27
N GLY A 240 -2.82 23.67 -10.90
CA GLY A 240 -1.41 23.69 -11.31
C GLY A 240 -1.05 22.70 -12.43
N GLY A 241 -2.06 22.15 -13.09
CA GLY A 241 -1.92 21.22 -14.20
C GLY A 241 -1.68 19.76 -13.81
N CYS A 242 -2.33 18.85 -14.53
CA CYS A 242 -2.11 17.40 -14.42
C CYS A 242 -0.98 16.90 -15.35
N GLY A 243 -0.14 17.80 -15.82
CA GLY A 243 0.87 17.55 -16.83
C GLY A 243 0.32 17.57 -18.27
N PRO A 244 1.19 17.67 -19.26
CA PRO A 244 0.76 17.79 -20.64
C PRO A 244 0.06 16.51 -21.11
N ARG A 245 -1.12 16.66 -21.70
CA ARG A 245 -1.77 15.58 -22.44
C ARG A 245 -1.09 15.41 -23.80
N LEU A 246 -0.95 14.17 -24.22
CA LEU A 246 -0.52 13.91 -25.58
C LEU A 246 -1.59 14.41 -26.55
N ALA A 247 -1.18 15.21 -27.51
CA ALA A 247 -2.07 15.69 -28.58
C ALA A 247 -2.66 14.53 -29.39
N LYS A 248 -1.86 13.47 -29.61
CA LYS A 248 -2.29 12.24 -30.28
C LYS A 248 -2.01 11.05 -29.35
N PRO A 249 -3.02 10.26 -28.99
CA PRO A 249 -2.83 9.02 -28.26
C PRO A 249 -1.90 8.06 -29.00
N LYS A 250 -1.10 7.32 -28.26
CA LYS A 250 -0.25 6.25 -28.76
C LYS A 250 -0.83 4.90 -28.39
N GLY A 251 -0.69 3.91 -29.25
CA GLY A 251 -1.15 2.57 -28.99
C GLY A 251 -0.37 1.87 -27.86
N ALA A 252 -0.93 0.77 -27.36
CA ALA A 252 -0.34 -0.01 -26.28
C ALA A 252 1.10 -0.45 -26.56
N ASP A 253 1.38 -0.87 -27.79
CA ASP A 253 2.72 -1.32 -28.20
C ASP A 253 3.80 -0.22 -28.08
N TYR A 254 3.44 1.01 -28.31
CA TYR A 254 4.34 2.12 -28.09
C TYR A 254 4.73 2.25 -26.63
N TRP A 255 3.75 2.21 -25.74
CA TRP A 255 3.98 2.39 -24.31
C TRP A 255 4.70 1.20 -23.68
N LEU A 256 4.40 -0.03 -24.11
CA LEU A 256 5.07 -1.23 -23.64
C LEU A 256 6.57 -1.27 -24.02
N LYS A 257 6.98 -0.50 -25.02
CA LYS A 257 8.39 -0.38 -25.44
C LYS A 257 9.15 0.72 -24.69
N GLN A 258 8.46 1.59 -23.93
CA GLN A 258 9.13 2.68 -23.22
C GLN A 258 9.93 2.16 -22.00
N PRO A 259 11.02 2.87 -21.61
CA PRO A 259 11.76 2.56 -20.40
C PRO A 259 10.83 2.59 -19.17
N GLY A 260 10.96 1.61 -18.29
CA GLY A 260 10.13 1.48 -17.08
C GLY A 260 8.72 0.93 -17.31
N SER A 261 8.34 0.63 -18.55
CA SER A 261 7.06 -0.03 -18.84
C SER A 261 7.04 -1.45 -18.31
N PRO A 262 5.94 -1.90 -17.68
CA PRO A 262 5.78 -3.29 -17.31
C PRO A 262 5.78 -4.15 -18.58
N LYS A 263 6.69 -5.10 -18.66
CA LYS A 263 6.71 -6.06 -19.76
C LYS A 263 5.58 -7.06 -19.58
N ALA A 264 4.81 -7.31 -20.63
CA ALA A 264 3.82 -8.36 -20.59
C ALA A 264 4.52 -9.70 -20.29
N LYS A 265 4.30 -10.24 -19.10
CA LYS A 265 4.74 -11.59 -18.77
C LYS A 265 3.57 -12.55 -18.89
N ARG A 266 3.86 -13.68 -19.51
CA ARG A 266 2.95 -14.79 -19.60
C ARG A 266 2.85 -15.50 -18.26
N ASN A 267 1.85 -16.36 -18.09
CA ASN A 267 1.69 -17.21 -16.90
C ASN A 267 3.01 -17.93 -16.58
N GLU A 268 3.82 -17.35 -15.74
CA GLU A 268 5.04 -17.96 -15.24
C GLU A 268 4.75 -18.56 -13.87
N LYS A 269 5.04 -19.84 -13.72
CA LYS A 269 5.16 -20.43 -12.39
C LYS A 269 6.27 -19.70 -11.65
N PRO A 270 6.14 -19.45 -10.35
CA PRO A 270 7.21 -18.84 -9.58
C PRO A 270 8.51 -19.62 -9.77
N LYS A 271 9.48 -19.00 -10.41
CA LYS A 271 10.85 -19.54 -10.55
C LYS A 271 11.69 -18.86 -9.49
N GLY A 272 11.54 -19.23 -8.25
CA GLY A 272 12.32 -18.61 -7.19
C GLY A 272 12.82 -19.67 -6.21
N LYS A 273 14.08 -19.57 -5.84
CA LYS A 273 14.57 -20.24 -4.65
C LYS A 273 14.03 -19.46 -3.45
N THR A 274 13.49 -20.17 -2.48
CA THR A 274 13.17 -19.58 -1.18
C THR A 274 14.45 -18.96 -0.61
N VAL A 275 14.42 -17.68 -0.34
CA VAL A 275 15.51 -16.99 0.33
C VAL A 275 15.28 -17.10 1.83
N PRO A 276 16.27 -17.54 2.62
CA PRO A 276 16.18 -17.50 4.07
C PRO A 276 15.81 -16.10 4.56
N PHE A 277 14.99 -16.03 5.61
CA PHE A 277 14.49 -14.78 6.15
C PHE A 277 15.59 -13.75 6.42
N GLU A 278 16.73 -14.19 6.97
CA GLU A 278 17.89 -13.35 7.30
C GLU A 278 18.50 -12.67 6.08
N ARG A 279 18.30 -13.25 4.90
CA ARG A 279 18.77 -12.67 3.62
C ARG A 279 17.72 -11.90 2.86
N ALA A 280 16.44 -12.00 3.25
CA ALA A 280 15.37 -11.28 2.60
C ALA A 280 15.50 -9.74 2.74
N TRP A 281 16.17 -9.30 3.79
CA TRP A 281 16.38 -7.88 4.13
C TRP A 281 17.75 -7.33 3.73
N LYS A 282 18.62 -8.16 3.19
CA LYS A 282 19.92 -7.77 2.64
C LYS A 282 19.80 -7.53 1.13
#